data_2ea2555704e4a9eb1c9093ae7fb87ffc
#
_entry.id   2ea2555704e4a9eb1c9093ae7fb87ffc
#
_cell.length_a   1.000
_cell.length_b   1.000
_cell.length_c   1.000
_cell.angle_alpha   90.00
_cell.angle_beta   90.00
_cell.angle_gamma   90.00
#
_symmetry.space_group_name_H-M   'P 1'
#
loop_
_entity.id
_entity.type
_entity.pdbx_description
1 polymer ?
#
loop_
_entity_poly.entity_id
_entity_poly.type
_entity_poly.pdbx_seq_one_letter_code
_entity_poly.pdbx_strand_id
1 'polypeptide(L)'
;MPSKPPRARRPAVTVRPATPADLDVLVRFNAAIAKETEDRTLDMKRLRKGTRAVLASSARGYYLVAAIRSIVVGQLFITYEWSDWRNGVFWWIQSVYVEPSVRGRGVYRALHARVLRDARTHGGVCGLRLYVEKENEAAQEAYTRLGMTMTPYRVYEQDFVL
;
A
#
# COMPACT_ATOMS: atom_id res chain seq x y z
N MET A 1 29.14 -18.60 33.07
CA MET A 1 28.48 -17.56 32.29
C MET A 1 27.23 -18.16 31.66
N PRO A 2 26.01 -17.77 32.04
CA PRO A 2 24.82 -18.28 31.41
C PRO A 2 24.70 -17.72 29.97
N SER A 3 24.56 -18.60 29.00
CA SER A 3 24.36 -18.27 27.59
C SER A 3 22.99 -17.58 27.41
N LYS A 4 23.02 -16.42 26.72
CA LYS A 4 21.83 -15.65 26.40
C LYS A 4 20.85 -16.52 25.58
N PRO A 5 19.57 -16.64 25.97
CA PRO A 5 18.62 -17.48 25.23
C PRO A 5 18.52 -16.99 23.77
N PRO A 6 18.34 -17.89 22.80
CA PRO A 6 18.21 -17.54 21.40
C PRO A 6 16.99 -16.60 21.22
N ARG A 7 17.22 -15.44 20.57
CA ARG A 7 16.12 -14.52 20.21
C ARG A 7 15.12 -15.28 19.34
N ALA A 8 13.90 -15.42 19.83
CA ALA A 8 12.82 -16.01 19.06
C ALA A 8 12.76 -15.35 17.67
N ARG A 9 12.86 -16.14 16.60
CA ARG A 9 12.76 -15.64 15.22
C ARG A 9 11.42 -14.92 15.08
N ARG A 10 11.44 -13.65 14.71
CA ARG A 10 10.22 -12.91 14.39
C ARG A 10 9.48 -13.65 13.28
N PRO A 11 8.15 -13.84 13.38
CA PRO A 11 7.40 -14.52 12.34
C PRO A 11 7.57 -13.77 11.01
N ALA A 12 7.78 -14.53 9.94
CA ALA A 12 7.98 -13.99 8.60
C ALA A 12 6.73 -13.27 8.11
N VAL A 13 6.93 -12.12 7.44
CA VAL A 13 5.89 -11.42 6.68
C VAL A 13 5.83 -12.04 5.29
N THR A 14 4.66 -12.52 4.89
CA THR A 14 4.38 -12.98 3.51
C THR A 14 3.57 -11.94 2.78
N VAL A 15 3.85 -11.72 1.48
CA VAL A 15 3.12 -10.77 0.63
C VAL A 15 2.57 -11.48 -0.59
N ARG A 16 1.28 -11.27 -0.86
CA ARG A 16 0.60 -11.85 -2.02
C ARG A 16 -0.41 -10.87 -2.62
N PRO A 17 -0.83 -11.06 -3.88
CA PRO A 17 -2.02 -10.39 -4.39
C PRO A 17 -3.24 -10.71 -3.53
N ALA A 18 -4.11 -9.71 -3.38
CA ALA A 18 -5.39 -9.91 -2.72
C ALA A 18 -6.34 -10.72 -3.61
N THR A 19 -7.25 -11.42 -2.96
CA THR A 19 -8.30 -12.23 -3.60
C THR A 19 -9.67 -11.71 -3.18
N PRO A 20 -10.77 -12.13 -3.80
CA PRO A 20 -12.11 -11.77 -3.35
C PRO A 20 -12.41 -12.10 -1.88
N ALA A 21 -11.73 -13.12 -1.32
CA ALA A 21 -11.86 -13.46 0.11
C ALA A 21 -11.30 -12.39 1.04
N ASP A 22 -10.43 -11.50 0.55
CA ASP A 22 -9.84 -10.42 1.33
C ASP A 22 -10.72 -9.15 1.37
N LEU A 23 -11.89 -9.14 0.70
CA LEU A 23 -12.72 -7.95 0.55
C LEU A 23 -13.01 -7.26 1.89
N ASP A 24 -13.39 -8.02 2.92
CA ASP A 24 -13.80 -7.45 4.21
C ASP A 24 -12.62 -6.77 4.94
N VAL A 25 -11.45 -7.39 4.91
CA VAL A 25 -10.25 -6.81 5.52
C VAL A 25 -9.77 -5.57 4.75
N LEU A 26 -9.83 -5.58 3.42
CA LEU A 26 -9.48 -4.42 2.60
C LEU A 26 -10.42 -3.23 2.86
N VAL A 27 -11.72 -3.47 2.95
CA VAL A 27 -12.72 -2.45 3.28
C VAL A 27 -12.46 -1.86 4.66
N ARG A 28 -12.20 -2.70 5.66
CA ARG A 28 -11.85 -2.27 7.02
C ARG A 28 -10.59 -1.41 7.04
N PHE A 29 -9.54 -1.81 6.33
CA PHE A 29 -8.29 -1.06 6.25
C PHE A 29 -8.46 0.29 5.55
N ASN A 30 -9.20 0.35 4.44
CA ASN A 30 -9.47 1.61 3.76
C ASN A 30 -10.29 2.58 4.63
N ALA A 31 -11.27 2.09 5.39
CA ALA A 31 -11.99 2.90 6.35
C ALA A 31 -11.08 3.41 7.48
N ALA A 32 -10.14 2.58 7.95
CA ALA A 32 -9.17 2.97 8.95
C ALA A 32 -8.19 4.03 8.43
N ILE A 33 -7.72 3.92 7.18
CA ILE A 33 -6.87 4.94 6.54
C ILE A 33 -7.58 6.29 6.57
N ALA A 34 -8.81 6.37 6.04
CA ALA A 34 -9.56 7.62 5.95
C ALA A 34 -9.78 8.24 7.34
N LYS A 35 -10.02 7.42 8.36
CA LYS A 35 -10.17 7.90 9.73
C LYS A 35 -8.85 8.38 10.34
N GLU A 36 -7.76 7.65 10.14
CA GLU A 36 -6.45 7.99 10.74
C GLU A 36 -5.79 9.20 10.06
N THR A 37 -5.91 9.33 8.73
CA THR A 37 -5.18 10.36 7.97
C THR A 37 -5.99 11.63 7.73
N GLU A 38 -7.31 11.53 7.62
CA GLU A 38 -8.17 12.64 7.22
C GLU A 38 -9.32 12.91 8.20
N ASP A 39 -9.41 12.16 9.30
CA ASP A 39 -10.55 12.15 10.25
C ASP A 39 -11.92 11.99 9.55
N ARG A 40 -11.95 11.24 8.47
CA ARG A 40 -13.12 11.03 7.61
C ARG A 40 -13.82 9.71 7.89
N THR A 41 -15.15 9.75 7.85
CA THR A 41 -15.99 8.54 7.81
C THR A 41 -16.50 8.33 6.40
N LEU A 42 -16.18 7.19 5.80
CA LEU A 42 -16.58 6.86 4.44
C LEU A 42 -17.96 6.19 4.38
N ASP A 43 -18.66 6.36 3.26
CA ASP A 43 -19.84 5.54 2.94
C ASP A 43 -19.38 4.09 2.71
N MET A 44 -19.73 3.22 3.64
CA MET A 44 -19.29 1.82 3.63
C MET A 44 -19.83 1.02 2.45
N LYS A 45 -21.01 1.37 1.92
CA LYS A 45 -21.60 0.71 0.74
C LYS A 45 -20.80 1.07 -0.51
N ARG A 46 -20.50 2.36 -0.68
CA ARG A 46 -19.67 2.87 -1.79
C ARG A 46 -18.27 2.29 -1.72
N LEU A 47 -17.63 2.36 -0.57
CA LEU A 47 -16.28 1.80 -0.35
C LEU A 47 -16.21 0.32 -0.70
N ARG A 48 -17.16 -0.48 -0.21
CA ARG A 48 -17.24 -1.91 -0.50
C ARG A 48 -17.42 -2.20 -1.99
N LYS A 49 -18.28 -1.43 -2.66
CA LYS A 49 -18.51 -1.54 -4.11
C LYS A 49 -17.23 -1.21 -4.89
N GLY A 50 -16.55 -0.13 -4.52
CA GLY A 50 -15.27 0.28 -5.14
C GLY A 50 -14.16 -0.75 -4.95
N THR A 51 -13.97 -1.24 -3.72
CA THR A 51 -12.96 -2.28 -3.42
C THR A 51 -13.22 -3.57 -4.20
N ARG A 52 -14.50 -4.00 -4.25
CA ARG A 52 -14.90 -5.18 -5.03
C ARG A 52 -14.63 -4.99 -6.52
N ALA A 53 -14.86 -3.81 -7.07
CA ALA A 53 -14.61 -3.50 -8.48
C ALA A 53 -13.12 -3.63 -8.84
N VAL A 54 -12.21 -3.27 -7.93
CA VAL A 54 -10.76 -3.50 -8.11
C VAL A 54 -10.44 -4.99 -8.12
N LEU A 55 -10.98 -5.76 -7.16
CA LEU A 55 -10.75 -7.20 -7.09
C LEU A 55 -11.29 -7.96 -8.32
N ALA A 56 -12.28 -7.38 -9.00
CA ALA A 56 -12.90 -7.97 -10.19
C ALA A 56 -12.20 -7.60 -11.52
N SER A 57 -11.27 -6.64 -11.53
CA SER A 57 -10.67 -6.16 -12.79
C SER A 57 -9.28 -5.56 -12.58
N SER A 58 -8.28 -6.24 -13.11
CA SER A 58 -6.88 -5.78 -13.08
C SER A 58 -6.64 -4.47 -13.84
N ALA A 59 -7.57 -4.05 -14.71
CA ALA A 59 -7.48 -2.76 -15.40
C ALA A 59 -7.62 -1.56 -14.45
N ARG A 60 -8.24 -1.76 -13.29
CA ARG A 60 -8.37 -0.73 -12.24
C ARG A 60 -7.17 -0.66 -11.30
N GLY A 61 -6.30 -1.65 -11.38
CA GLY A 61 -5.22 -1.84 -10.44
C GLY A 61 -5.35 -3.16 -9.67
N TYR A 62 -4.56 -3.32 -8.62
CA TYR A 62 -4.62 -4.51 -7.76
C TYR A 62 -4.17 -4.20 -6.35
N TYR A 63 -4.70 -4.97 -5.40
CA TYR A 63 -4.23 -4.93 -4.02
C TYR A 63 -3.14 -5.98 -3.76
N LEU A 64 -2.14 -5.60 -2.98
CA LEU A 64 -1.26 -6.52 -2.27
C LEU A 64 -1.65 -6.54 -0.80
N VAL A 65 -1.62 -7.72 -0.22
CA VAL A 65 -1.79 -7.92 1.23
C VAL A 65 -0.54 -8.53 1.84
N ALA A 66 -0.21 -8.07 3.04
CA ALA A 66 0.84 -8.65 3.86
C ALA A 66 0.21 -9.45 5.01
N ALA A 67 0.71 -10.65 5.25
CA ALA A 67 0.21 -11.52 6.31
C ALA A 67 1.34 -11.99 7.22
N ILE A 68 0.99 -12.17 8.51
CA ILE A 68 1.82 -12.81 9.54
C ILE A 68 1.01 -14.00 10.05
N ARG A 69 1.58 -15.23 9.99
CA ARG A 69 0.87 -16.46 10.38
C ARG A 69 -0.53 -16.56 9.76
N SER A 70 -0.63 -16.29 8.45
CA SER A 70 -1.88 -16.30 7.66
C SER A 70 -2.90 -15.20 8.01
N ILE A 71 -2.65 -14.35 8.99
CA ILE A 71 -3.50 -13.20 9.31
C ILE A 71 -3.05 -12.00 8.49
N VAL A 72 -3.95 -11.41 7.70
CA VAL A 72 -3.67 -10.19 6.94
C VAL A 72 -3.53 -9.01 7.90
N VAL A 73 -2.37 -8.35 7.86
CA VAL A 73 -1.98 -7.27 8.78
C VAL A 73 -1.59 -5.98 8.06
N GLY A 74 -1.63 -5.98 6.74
CA GLY A 74 -1.35 -4.77 5.96
C GLY A 74 -1.76 -4.94 4.52
N GLN A 75 -1.90 -3.80 3.83
CA GLN A 75 -2.25 -3.72 2.43
C GLN A 75 -1.53 -2.56 1.74
N LEU A 76 -1.49 -2.59 0.43
CA LEU A 76 -1.37 -1.45 -0.46
C LEU A 76 -2.14 -1.70 -1.76
N PHE A 77 -2.50 -0.60 -2.43
CA PHE A 77 -3.22 -0.62 -3.69
C PHE A 77 -2.34 -0.03 -4.79
N ILE A 78 -2.26 -0.68 -5.94
CA ILE A 78 -1.54 -0.19 -7.12
C ILE A 78 -2.54 0.24 -8.18
N THR A 79 -2.35 1.46 -8.70
CA THR A 79 -3.02 1.97 -9.89
C THR A 79 -1.99 2.37 -10.95
N TYR A 80 -2.44 2.72 -12.14
CA TYR A 80 -1.60 2.92 -13.31
C TYR A 80 -1.75 4.33 -13.88
N GLU A 81 -0.62 4.93 -14.31
CA GLU A 81 -0.58 6.18 -15.03
C GLU A 81 0.34 6.04 -16.23
N TRP A 82 -0.19 6.23 -17.43
CA TRP A 82 0.63 6.25 -18.64
C TRP A 82 1.47 7.52 -18.70
N SER A 83 2.75 7.38 -19.05
CA SER A 83 3.66 8.47 -19.34
C SER A 83 4.08 8.44 -20.80
N ASP A 84 3.58 9.38 -21.60
CA ASP A 84 3.98 9.57 -22.99
C ASP A 84 5.46 9.92 -23.11
N TRP A 85 5.98 10.76 -22.22
CA TRP A 85 7.39 11.13 -22.19
C TRP A 85 8.34 9.94 -21.98
N ARG A 86 7.88 8.91 -21.25
CA ARG A 86 8.68 7.72 -20.91
C ARG A 86 8.28 6.51 -21.74
N ASN A 87 7.23 6.64 -22.53
CA ASN A 87 6.63 5.50 -23.23
C ASN A 87 6.46 4.29 -22.28
N GLY A 88 5.90 4.54 -21.12
CA GLY A 88 5.79 3.54 -20.06
C GLY A 88 4.75 3.90 -19.01
N VAL A 89 4.53 3.00 -18.07
CA VAL A 89 3.53 3.12 -17.04
C VAL A 89 4.17 3.41 -15.69
N PHE A 90 3.74 4.48 -15.01
CA PHE A 90 3.98 4.63 -13.58
C PHE A 90 2.99 3.77 -12.80
N TRP A 91 3.48 3.09 -11.81
CA TRP A 91 2.65 2.47 -10.80
C TRP A 91 2.51 3.41 -9.59
N TRP A 92 1.26 3.75 -9.26
CA TRP A 92 0.94 4.53 -8.09
C TRP A 92 0.65 3.62 -6.91
N ILE A 93 1.36 3.84 -5.80
CA ILE A 93 1.13 3.17 -4.53
C ILE A 93 0.11 4.00 -3.74
N GLN A 94 -1.03 3.39 -3.48
CA GLN A 94 -2.16 4.02 -2.78
C GLN A 94 -2.65 3.14 -1.64
N SER A 95 -3.50 3.69 -0.78
CA SER A 95 -4.20 2.97 0.30
C SER A 95 -3.27 2.07 1.13
N VAL A 96 -2.11 2.60 1.49
CA VAL A 96 -1.13 1.89 2.33
C VAL A 96 -1.64 1.85 3.77
N TYR A 97 -1.78 0.64 4.29
CA TYR A 97 -2.15 0.42 5.69
C TYR A 97 -1.34 -0.72 6.31
N VAL A 98 -0.98 -0.53 7.57
CA VAL A 98 -0.38 -1.56 8.41
C VAL A 98 -1.07 -1.49 9.77
N GLU A 99 -1.55 -2.64 10.25
CA GLU A 99 -2.15 -2.74 11.58
C GLU A 99 -1.24 -2.14 12.65
N PRO A 100 -1.74 -1.25 13.53
CA PRO A 100 -0.92 -0.55 14.53
C PRO A 100 -0.05 -1.48 15.37
N SER A 101 -0.57 -2.64 15.75
CA SER A 101 0.12 -3.64 16.60
C SER A 101 1.39 -4.25 15.97
N VAL A 102 1.57 -4.09 14.65
CA VAL A 102 2.71 -4.66 13.91
C VAL A 102 3.51 -3.61 13.15
N ARG A 103 3.20 -2.32 13.32
CA ARG A 103 4.01 -1.22 12.76
C ARG A 103 5.45 -1.29 13.27
N GLY A 104 6.41 -0.82 12.48
CA GLY A 104 7.84 -0.90 12.82
C GLY A 104 8.45 -2.31 12.68
N ARG A 105 7.68 -3.32 12.25
CA ARG A 105 8.16 -4.70 12.08
C ARG A 105 8.53 -5.07 10.63
N GLY A 106 8.61 -4.09 9.74
CA GLY A 106 9.02 -4.30 8.35
C GLY A 106 7.90 -4.73 7.41
N VAL A 107 6.62 -4.65 7.82
CA VAL A 107 5.46 -5.02 6.98
C VAL A 107 5.41 -4.17 5.72
N TYR A 108 5.49 -2.83 5.84
CA TYR A 108 5.50 -1.95 4.68
C TYR A 108 6.73 -2.20 3.78
N ARG A 109 7.90 -2.40 4.37
CA ARG A 109 9.11 -2.74 3.60
C ARG A 109 8.93 -4.01 2.76
N ALA A 110 8.26 -5.03 3.30
CA ALA A 110 7.95 -6.26 2.56
C ALA A 110 6.99 -6.01 1.40
N LEU A 111 5.94 -5.22 1.61
CA LEU A 111 4.99 -4.79 0.57
C LEU A 111 5.72 -4.02 -0.53
N HIS A 112 6.51 -3.01 -0.18
CA HIS A 112 7.26 -2.18 -1.12
C HIS A 112 8.28 -3.01 -1.93
N ALA A 113 9.01 -3.91 -1.28
CA ALA A 113 9.96 -4.82 -1.96
C ALA A 113 9.23 -5.72 -2.98
N ARG A 114 8.01 -6.14 -2.67
CA ARG A 114 7.18 -6.90 -3.61
C ARG A 114 6.80 -6.05 -4.82
N VAL A 115 6.35 -4.81 -4.62
CA VAL A 115 6.02 -3.88 -5.72
C VAL A 115 7.22 -3.63 -6.61
N LEU A 116 8.41 -3.35 -6.04
CA LEU A 116 9.65 -3.14 -6.80
C LEU A 116 10.00 -4.35 -7.68
N ARG A 117 9.91 -5.53 -7.12
CA ARG A 117 10.19 -6.77 -7.86
C ARG A 117 9.19 -6.95 -9.01
N ASP A 118 7.90 -6.82 -8.73
CA ASP A 118 6.83 -7.00 -9.72
C ASP A 118 6.94 -5.94 -10.83
N ALA A 119 7.23 -4.69 -10.49
CA ALA A 119 7.44 -3.61 -11.45
C ALA A 119 8.64 -3.85 -12.38
N ARG A 120 9.75 -4.37 -11.83
CA ARG A 120 10.95 -4.67 -12.62
C ARG A 120 10.76 -5.87 -13.57
N THR A 121 9.91 -6.80 -13.20
CA THR A 121 9.64 -8.02 -14.00
C THR A 121 8.51 -7.85 -15.00
N HIS A 122 7.60 -6.91 -14.78
CA HIS A 122 6.42 -6.70 -15.62
C HIS A 122 6.77 -6.19 -17.03
N GLY A 123 7.88 -5.44 -17.19
CA GLY A 123 8.21 -4.73 -18.42
C GLY A 123 7.30 -3.49 -18.65
N GLY A 124 7.84 -2.44 -19.21
CA GLY A 124 7.11 -1.20 -19.48
C GLY A 124 6.75 -0.33 -18.27
N VAL A 125 7.09 -0.76 -17.05
CA VAL A 125 6.95 0.09 -15.85
C VAL A 125 8.13 1.04 -15.78
N CYS A 126 7.87 2.35 -15.85
CA CYS A 126 8.90 3.38 -15.88
C CYS A 126 9.19 3.99 -14.49
N GLY A 127 8.43 3.68 -13.48
CA GLY A 127 8.67 4.14 -12.11
C GLY A 127 7.52 3.88 -11.16
N LEU A 128 7.77 4.19 -9.88
CA LEU A 128 6.78 4.17 -8.81
C LEU A 128 6.50 5.59 -8.36
N ARG A 129 5.25 5.88 -8.05
CA ARG A 129 4.79 7.14 -7.46
C ARG A 129 3.90 6.89 -6.27
N LEU A 130 3.87 7.83 -5.35
CA LEU A 130 2.88 7.93 -4.29
C LEU A 130 2.70 9.40 -3.93
N TYR A 131 1.60 9.72 -3.25
CA TYR A 131 1.48 10.95 -2.49
C TYR A 131 1.33 10.61 -1.01
N VAL A 132 1.77 11.52 -0.17
CA VAL A 132 1.76 11.37 1.27
C VAL A 132 1.25 12.65 1.88
N GLU A 133 0.48 12.53 2.95
CA GLU A 133 0.03 13.68 3.72
C GLU A 133 1.25 14.45 4.23
N LYS A 134 1.18 15.78 4.13
CA LYS A 134 2.29 16.71 4.36
C LYS A 134 2.89 16.62 5.77
N GLU A 135 2.06 16.36 6.77
CA GLU A 135 2.47 16.27 8.17
C GLU A 135 2.89 14.82 8.57
N ASN A 136 2.77 13.85 7.66
CA ASN A 136 3.13 12.45 7.93
C ASN A 136 4.65 12.22 7.74
N GLU A 137 5.45 12.83 8.61
CA GLU A 137 6.91 12.75 8.58
C GLU A 137 7.43 11.30 8.64
N ALA A 138 6.81 10.46 9.47
CA ALA A 138 7.22 9.07 9.62
C ALA A 138 7.10 8.27 8.32
N ALA A 139 6.05 8.51 7.53
CA ALA A 139 5.89 7.90 6.22
C ALA A 139 6.91 8.46 5.21
N GLN A 140 7.12 9.78 5.20
CA GLN A 140 8.11 10.43 4.32
C GLN A 140 9.51 9.89 4.55
N GLU A 141 9.94 9.73 5.81
CA GLU A 141 11.22 9.10 6.14
C GLU A 141 11.29 7.63 5.67
N ALA A 142 10.20 6.88 5.81
CA ALA A 142 10.16 5.50 5.34
C ALA A 142 10.35 5.41 3.83
N TYR A 143 9.70 6.29 3.06
CA TYR A 143 9.83 6.35 1.60
C TYR A 143 11.25 6.75 1.17
N THR A 144 11.84 7.75 1.82
CA THR A 144 13.22 8.19 1.57
C THR A 144 14.22 7.05 1.82
N ARG A 145 14.07 6.32 2.93
CA ARG A 145 14.90 5.14 3.23
C ARG A 145 14.75 4.01 2.22
N LEU A 146 13.63 3.95 1.52
CA LEU A 146 13.37 2.99 0.44
C LEU A 146 13.83 3.49 -0.94
N GLY A 147 14.50 4.64 -1.02
CA GLY A 147 15.08 5.19 -2.24
C GLY A 147 14.11 6.02 -3.09
N MET A 148 12.97 6.43 -2.54
CA MET A 148 12.09 7.39 -3.19
C MET A 148 12.53 8.82 -2.91
N THR A 149 12.36 9.70 -3.88
CA THR A 149 12.67 11.14 -3.78
C THR A 149 11.40 11.96 -3.86
N MET A 150 11.31 12.99 -3.01
CA MET A 150 10.23 13.97 -3.12
C MET A 150 10.38 14.76 -4.41
N THR A 151 9.29 14.88 -5.18
CA THR A 151 9.23 15.68 -6.40
C THR A 151 8.82 17.13 -6.10
N PRO A 152 9.08 18.08 -7.02
CA PRO A 152 8.59 19.45 -6.85
C PRO A 152 7.09 19.62 -7.17
N TYR A 153 6.41 18.57 -7.64
CA TYR A 153 4.99 18.63 -8.00
C TYR A 153 4.10 18.67 -6.77
N ARG A 154 2.96 19.33 -6.92
CA ARG A 154 1.87 19.36 -5.95
C ARG A 154 0.63 18.74 -6.56
N VAL A 155 -0.21 18.12 -5.73
CA VAL A 155 -1.52 17.61 -6.16
C VAL A 155 -2.54 18.74 -6.05
N TYR A 156 -3.33 18.91 -7.09
CA TYR A 156 -4.54 19.73 -7.10
C TYR A 156 -5.72 18.80 -7.34
N GLU A 157 -6.79 19.01 -6.60
CA GLU A 157 -7.98 18.15 -6.68
C GLU A 157 -9.24 19.00 -6.76
N GLN A 158 -10.21 18.54 -7.52
CA GLN A 158 -11.59 19.02 -7.51
C GLN A 158 -12.48 17.79 -7.35
N ASP A 159 -12.97 17.58 -6.12
CA ASP A 159 -13.79 16.41 -5.79
C ASP A 159 -15.24 16.64 -6.20
N PHE A 160 -15.90 15.60 -6.76
CA PHE A 160 -17.31 15.61 -7.16
C PHE A 160 -18.16 14.61 -6.36
N VAL A 161 -17.59 13.92 -5.37
CA VAL A 161 -18.23 12.77 -4.75
C VAL A 161 -18.13 12.73 -3.23
N LEU A 162 -17.03 13.22 -2.64
CA LEU A 162 -16.75 13.16 -1.21
C LEU A 162 -16.87 14.51 -0.51
#